data_f34863e71eff6057ec116b2a582b5ff7
#
_entry.id   f34863e71eff6057ec116b2a582b5ff7
#
_cell.length_a   1.000
_cell.length_b   1.000
_cell.length_c   1.000
_cell.angle_alpha   90.00
_cell.angle_beta   90.00
_cell.angle_gamma   90.00
#
_symmetry.space_group_name_H-M   'P 1'
#
loop_
_entity.id
_entity.type
_entity.pdbx_description
1 polymer ?
#
loop_
_entity_poly.entity_id
_entity_poly.type
_entity_poly.pdbx_seq_one_letter_code
_entity_poly.pdbx_strand_id
1 'polypeptide(L)'
;PYANGDAWFVENVQPAKNADEEIQLLDSLDTKKTAVVNKEFLSKIPSQKMERDSTATIELFSHQPNKLVYESSTKSPQLAIFSEIYYPKGWNAYINGKPAEYFRANYVLRAMVIPPGNNKIEFKFEPKVIQTGSTISLVSSIIFLLILLSGLYFAFRKKELKD
;
A
#
# COMPACT_ATOMS: atom_id res chain seq x y z
N PRO A 1 -23.00 -14.42 -6.10
CA PRO A 1 -22.27 -14.67 -7.35
C PRO A 1 -21.93 -13.39 -8.11
N TYR A 2 -21.78 -12.23 -7.41
CA TYR A 2 -21.52 -10.93 -8.04
C TYR A 2 -20.24 -10.26 -7.54
N ALA A 3 -19.34 -10.99 -6.86
CA ALA A 3 -18.05 -10.48 -6.45
C ALA A 3 -17.19 -10.11 -7.67
N ASN A 4 -16.47 -8.99 -7.57
CA ASN A 4 -15.58 -8.53 -8.64
C ASN A 4 -14.22 -9.24 -8.64
N GLY A 5 -13.95 -10.11 -7.65
CA GLY A 5 -12.67 -10.77 -7.44
C GLY A 5 -11.73 -9.99 -6.53
N ASP A 6 -10.48 -10.46 -6.42
CA ASP A 6 -9.44 -9.83 -5.60
C ASP A 6 -8.91 -8.53 -6.22
N ALA A 7 -8.91 -8.46 -7.56
CA ALA A 7 -8.61 -7.27 -8.33
C ALA A 7 -9.29 -7.33 -9.70
N TRP A 8 -9.60 -6.16 -10.28
CA TRP A 8 -10.20 -6.07 -11.61
C TRP A 8 -9.87 -4.73 -12.27
N PHE A 9 -9.97 -4.68 -13.59
CA PHE A 9 -9.84 -3.45 -14.36
C PHE A 9 -11.18 -2.79 -14.61
N VAL A 10 -11.18 -1.45 -14.62
CA VAL A 10 -12.36 -0.63 -14.95
C VAL A 10 -12.10 0.25 -16.17
N GLU A 11 -13.16 0.50 -16.94
CA GLU A 11 -13.11 1.29 -18.16
C GLU A 11 -13.39 2.78 -17.91
N ASN A 12 -14.22 3.08 -16.90
CA ASN A 12 -14.70 4.42 -16.63
C ASN A 12 -14.40 4.85 -15.20
N VAL A 13 -14.24 6.16 -15.03
CA VAL A 13 -14.10 6.81 -13.73
C VAL A 13 -15.21 7.82 -13.56
N GLN A 14 -15.99 7.66 -12.49
CA GLN A 14 -17.01 8.60 -12.06
C GLN A 14 -16.43 9.46 -10.93
N PRO A 15 -16.21 10.77 -11.16
CA PRO A 15 -15.76 11.66 -10.10
C PRO A 15 -16.82 11.88 -9.02
N ALA A 16 -16.39 11.95 -7.77
CA ALA A 16 -17.20 12.33 -6.62
C ALA A 16 -16.56 13.51 -5.87
N LYS A 17 -17.36 14.39 -5.28
CA LYS A 17 -16.88 15.58 -4.57
C LYS A 17 -16.49 15.29 -3.12
N ASN A 18 -17.17 14.33 -2.51
CA ASN A 18 -17.00 13.95 -1.11
C ASN A 18 -17.40 12.48 -0.89
N ALA A 19 -17.21 11.99 0.33
CA ALA A 19 -17.48 10.61 0.72
C ALA A 19 -18.96 10.21 0.59
N ASP A 20 -19.88 11.12 0.88
CA ASP A 20 -21.33 10.84 0.80
C ASP A 20 -21.75 10.63 -0.66
N GLU A 21 -21.23 11.45 -1.57
CA GLU A 21 -21.47 11.28 -3.01
C GLU A 21 -20.82 9.99 -3.54
N GLU A 22 -19.64 9.62 -3.03
CA GLU A 22 -19.01 8.32 -3.40
C GLU A 22 -19.92 7.15 -3.07
N ILE A 23 -20.50 7.10 -1.87
CA ILE A 23 -21.41 6.03 -1.44
C ILE A 23 -22.68 6.02 -2.30
N GLN A 24 -23.32 7.19 -2.51
CA GLN A 24 -24.54 7.30 -3.30
C GLN A 24 -24.35 6.83 -4.75
N LEU A 25 -23.20 7.16 -5.36
CA LEU A 25 -22.88 6.74 -6.71
C LEU A 25 -22.67 5.23 -6.80
N LEU A 26 -22.08 4.60 -5.78
CA LEU A 26 -21.83 3.15 -5.75
C LEU A 26 -23.12 2.32 -5.74
N ASP A 27 -24.22 2.84 -5.21
CA ASP A 27 -25.51 2.15 -5.18
C ASP A 27 -26.12 1.93 -6.56
N SER A 28 -25.75 2.75 -7.56
CA SER A 28 -26.35 2.76 -8.89
C SER A 28 -25.40 2.34 -10.01
N LEU A 29 -24.10 2.23 -9.76
CA LEU A 29 -23.09 1.96 -10.78
C LEU A 29 -22.69 0.49 -10.85
N ASP A 30 -22.39 0.02 -12.06
CA ASP A 30 -21.72 -1.25 -12.28
C ASP A 30 -20.23 -1.10 -11.92
N THR A 31 -19.87 -1.50 -10.70
CA THR A 31 -18.51 -1.41 -10.18
C THR A 31 -17.49 -2.30 -10.90
N LYS A 32 -17.96 -3.23 -11.76
CA LYS A 32 -17.07 -3.99 -12.66
C LYS A 32 -16.55 -3.16 -13.83
N LYS A 33 -17.25 -2.09 -14.19
CA LYS A 33 -16.92 -1.25 -15.35
C LYS A 33 -16.51 0.16 -14.96
N THR A 34 -17.01 0.65 -13.83
CA THR A 34 -16.85 2.05 -13.42
C THR A 34 -16.35 2.12 -11.98
N ALA A 35 -15.27 2.86 -11.76
CA ALA A 35 -14.81 3.20 -10.43
C ALA A 35 -15.30 4.59 -10.03
N VAL A 36 -15.72 4.76 -8.78
CA VAL A 36 -15.99 6.06 -8.19
C VAL A 36 -14.70 6.56 -7.54
N VAL A 37 -14.26 7.77 -7.93
CA VAL A 37 -13.00 8.34 -7.44
C VAL A 37 -13.22 9.76 -6.94
N ASN A 38 -12.74 10.04 -5.73
CA ASN A 38 -12.78 11.39 -5.19
C ASN A 38 -11.96 12.36 -6.04
N LYS A 39 -12.44 13.60 -6.19
CA LYS A 39 -11.76 14.64 -7.00
C LYS A 39 -10.31 14.87 -6.62
N GLU A 40 -9.96 14.68 -5.34
CA GLU A 40 -8.58 14.80 -4.86
C GLU A 40 -7.57 13.84 -5.53
N PHE A 41 -8.07 12.69 -6.02
CA PHE A 41 -7.23 11.67 -6.66
C PHE A 41 -7.28 11.68 -8.19
N LEU A 42 -8.11 12.51 -8.81
CA LEU A 42 -8.26 12.52 -10.27
C LEU A 42 -6.96 12.88 -11.01
N SER A 43 -6.10 13.68 -10.41
CA SER A 43 -4.79 14.02 -10.99
C SER A 43 -3.84 12.83 -11.15
N LYS A 44 -4.12 11.71 -10.47
CA LYS A 44 -3.36 10.45 -10.55
C LYS A 44 -3.81 9.56 -11.70
N ILE A 45 -4.89 9.93 -12.38
CA ILE A 45 -5.51 9.14 -13.44
C ILE A 45 -5.30 9.90 -14.77
N PRO A 46 -4.67 9.28 -15.77
CA PRO A 46 -4.38 9.97 -17.04
C PRO A 46 -5.64 10.32 -17.84
N SER A 47 -6.72 9.55 -17.67
CA SER A 47 -8.00 9.76 -18.33
C SER A 47 -9.15 9.18 -17.53
N GLN A 48 -10.31 9.85 -17.53
CA GLN A 48 -11.53 9.32 -16.91
C GLN A 48 -12.17 8.18 -17.72
N LYS A 49 -11.72 7.97 -18.95
CA LYS A 49 -12.11 6.84 -19.79
C LYS A 49 -10.85 6.12 -20.25
N MET A 50 -10.73 4.87 -19.86
CA MET A 50 -9.64 3.99 -20.28
C MET A 50 -10.04 3.25 -21.55
N GLU A 51 -9.10 3.08 -22.45
CA GLU A 51 -9.29 2.19 -23.60
C GLU A 51 -9.38 0.75 -23.09
N ARG A 52 -10.49 0.09 -23.42
CA ARG A 52 -10.71 -1.27 -22.96
C ARG A 52 -9.73 -2.23 -23.63
N ASP A 53 -8.93 -2.90 -22.81
CA ASP A 53 -8.17 -4.08 -23.22
C ASP A 53 -8.91 -5.35 -22.80
N SER A 54 -9.61 -5.97 -23.73
CA SER A 54 -10.37 -7.21 -23.48
C SER A 54 -9.48 -8.42 -23.15
N THR A 55 -8.17 -8.30 -23.35
CA THR A 55 -7.17 -9.34 -23.06
C THR A 55 -6.43 -9.08 -21.75
N ALA A 56 -6.69 -7.94 -21.10
CA ALA A 56 -6.06 -7.59 -19.84
C ALA A 56 -6.47 -8.57 -18.74
N THR A 57 -5.49 -9.03 -17.99
CA THR A 57 -5.65 -9.90 -16.83
C THR A 57 -4.98 -9.31 -15.61
N ILE A 58 -5.58 -9.51 -14.45
CA ILE A 58 -4.98 -9.21 -13.16
C ILE A 58 -5.44 -10.27 -12.15
N GLU A 59 -4.50 -10.88 -11.45
CA GLU A 59 -4.77 -11.96 -10.50
C GLU A 59 -3.95 -11.81 -9.24
N LEU A 60 -4.52 -12.20 -8.10
CA LEU A 60 -3.80 -12.28 -6.83
C LEU A 60 -2.93 -13.54 -6.83
N PHE A 61 -1.61 -13.35 -6.83
CA PHE A 61 -0.63 -14.44 -6.79
C PHE A 61 -0.31 -14.89 -5.35
N SER A 62 -0.22 -13.93 -4.41
CA SER A 62 0.12 -14.24 -3.01
C SER A 62 -0.51 -13.23 -2.07
N HIS A 63 -1.13 -13.75 -1.01
CA HIS A 63 -1.72 -12.98 0.08
C HIS A 63 -1.05 -13.33 1.40
N GLN A 64 -0.32 -12.38 1.99
CA GLN A 64 0.28 -12.48 3.32
C GLN A 64 -0.15 -11.25 4.15
N PRO A 65 -0.16 -11.31 5.48
CA PRO A 65 -0.63 -10.20 6.32
C PRO A 65 0.06 -8.85 6.08
N ASN A 66 1.32 -8.90 5.65
CA ASN A 66 2.16 -7.70 5.41
C ASN A 66 2.60 -7.55 3.96
N LYS A 67 2.16 -8.43 3.05
CA LYS A 67 2.57 -8.40 1.65
C LYS A 67 1.51 -9.03 0.75
N LEU A 68 1.07 -8.27 -0.24
CA LEU A 68 0.19 -8.74 -1.31
C LEU A 68 0.95 -8.67 -2.62
N VAL A 69 0.79 -9.70 -3.45
CA VAL A 69 1.43 -9.76 -4.76
C VAL A 69 0.36 -10.09 -5.79
N TYR A 70 0.28 -9.24 -6.82
CA TYR A 70 -0.58 -9.45 -7.98
C TYR A 70 0.27 -9.54 -9.24
N GLU A 71 -0.21 -10.28 -10.21
CA GLU A 71 0.35 -10.35 -11.55
C GLU A 71 -0.67 -9.82 -12.55
N SER A 72 -0.22 -9.02 -13.50
CA SER A 72 -1.08 -8.46 -14.53
C SER A 72 -0.41 -8.51 -15.90
N SER A 73 -1.24 -8.62 -16.94
CA SER A 73 -0.83 -8.51 -18.34
C SER A 73 -1.79 -7.58 -19.07
N THR A 74 -1.28 -6.50 -19.67
CA THR A 74 -2.10 -5.48 -20.35
C THR A 74 -1.39 -4.97 -21.60
N LYS A 75 -2.13 -4.59 -22.64
CA LYS A 75 -1.58 -3.99 -23.87
C LYS A 75 -1.55 -2.46 -23.82
N SER A 76 -2.43 -1.86 -23.02
CA SER A 76 -2.52 -0.42 -22.80
C SER A 76 -2.61 -0.12 -21.31
N PRO A 77 -2.38 1.13 -20.86
CA PRO A 77 -2.54 1.49 -19.46
C PRO A 77 -3.97 1.20 -19.00
N GLN A 78 -4.13 0.52 -17.87
CA GLN A 78 -5.42 0.14 -17.30
C GLN A 78 -5.55 0.64 -15.86
N LEU A 79 -6.75 1.03 -15.44
CA LEU A 79 -7.06 1.33 -14.05
C LEU A 79 -7.50 0.06 -13.33
N ALA A 80 -6.68 -0.40 -12.40
CA ALA A 80 -6.99 -1.54 -11.55
C ALA A 80 -7.59 -1.09 -10.21
N ILE A 81 -8.62 -1.82 -9.78
CA ILE A 81 -9.19 -1.75 -8.43
C ILE A 81 -8.82 -3.05 -7.71
N PHE A 82 -8.41 -2.93 -6.45
CA PHE A 82 -8.04 -4.05 -5.59
C PHE A 82 -9.04 -4.15 -4.44
N SER A 83 -9.52 -5.36 -4.13
CA SER A 83 -10.43 -5.64 -3.01
C SER A 83 -9.73 -5.50 -1.65
N GLU A 84 -8.94 -4.44 -1.48
CA GLU A 84 -8.16 -4.15 -0.31
C GLU A 84 -8.45 -2.74 0.21
N ILE A 85 -8.52 -2.59 1.53
CA ILE A 85 -8.78 -1.29 2.14
C ILE A 85 -7.60 -0.35 1.91
N TYR A 86 -7.90 0.86 1.40
CA TYR A 86 -6.92 1.92 1.26
C TYR A 86 -6.47 2.44 2.63
N TYR A 87 -5.22 2.19 2.97
CA TYR A 87 -4.58 2.70 4.17
C TYR A 87 -3.15 3.14 3.86
N PRO A 88 -2.92 4.46 3.64
CA PRO A 88 -1.62 4.96 3.19
C PRO A 88 -0.55 5.01 4.29
N LYS A 89 -0.93 4.83 5.56
CA LYS A 89 0.00 4.87 6.69
C LYS A 89 0.69 3.53 6.90
N GLY A 90 1.70 3.26 6.07
CA GLY A 90 2.53 2.07 6.21
C GLY A 90 2.49 1.12 5.03
N TRP A 91 1.44 1.11 4.21
CA TRP A 91 1.43 0.38 2.96
C TRP A 91 2.14 1.17 1.86
N ASN A 92 3.10 0.54 1.21
CA ASN A 92 3.78 1.03 0.02
C ASN A 92 3.44 0.13 -1.16
N ALA A 93 3.39 0.71 -2.35
CA ALA A 93 3.11 -0.03 -3.58
C ALA A 93 4.32 0.00 -4.52
N TYR A 94 4.50 -1.10 -5.24
CA TYR A 94 5.59 -1.28 -6.19
C TYR A 94 5.07 -1.95 -7.46
N ILE A 95 5.57 -1.52 -8.62
CA ILE A 95 5.41 -2.22 -9.90
C ILE A 95 6.79 -2.63 -10.39
N ASN A 96 7.00 -3.92 -10.59
CA ASN A 96 8.29 -4.49 -11.02
C ASN A 96 9.46 -4.04 -10.13
N GLY A 97 9.22 -3.94 -8.80
CA GLY A 97 10.19 -3.51 -7.81
C GLY A 97 10.43 -2.00 -7.72
N LYS A 98 9.81 -1.19 -8.57
CA LYS A 98 9.89 0.28 -8.51
C LYS A 98 8.72 0.85 -7.72
N PRO A 99 8.93 1.86 -6.85
CA PRO A 99 7.84 2.52 -6.15
C PRO A 99 6.77 3.02 -7.13
N ALA A 100 5.51 2.79 -6.78
CA ALA A 100 4.36 3.18 -7.59
C ALA A 100 3.32 3.88 -6.72
N GLU A 101 2.61 4.83 -7.29
CA GLU A 101 1.53 5.51 -6.61
C GLU A 101 0.25 4.68 -6.66
N TYR A 102 -0.49 4.67 -5.56
CA TYR A 102 -1.84 4.16 -5.49
C TYR A 102 -2.72 5.16 -4.76
N PHE A 103 -4.03 5.04 -4.91
CA PHE A 103 -5.00 5.97 -4.37
C PHE A 103 -6.29 5.25 -3.98
N ARG A 104 -7.23 5.99 -3.40
CA ARG A 104 -8.51 5.47 -2.98
C ARG A 104 -9.54 5.57 -4.10
N ALA A 105 -10.29 4.49 -4.31
CA ALA A 105 -11.46 4.43 -5.16
C ALA A 105 -12.58 3.65 -4.47
N ASN A 106 -13.80 3.74 -4.99
CA ASN A 106 -14.97 3.04 -4.47
C ASN A 106 -15.07 3.15 -2.94
N TYR A 107 -14.91 4.39 -2.44
CA TYR A 107 -15.00 4.79 -1.04
C TYR A 107 -13.85 4.28 -0.15
N VAL A 108 -13.49 3.00 -0.23
CA VAL A 108 -12.48 2.38 0.68
C VAL A 108 -11.42 1.58 -0.04
N LEU A 109 -11.55 1.27 -1.32
CA LEU A 109 -10.67 0.34 -2.02
C LEU A 109 -9.40 1.02 -2.54
N ARG A 110 -8.37 0.21 -2.78
CA ARG A 110 -7.14 0.66 -3.44
C ARG A 110 -7.34 0.68 -4.95
N ALA A 111 -6.78 1.67 -5.60
CA ALA A 111 -6.72 1.79 -7.05
C ALA A 111 -5.32 2.18 -7.51
N MET A 112 -4.94 1.73 -8.70
CA MET A 112 -3.64 2.02 -9.31
C MET A 112 -3.75 1.97 -10.83
N VAL A 113 -3.06 2.87 -11.51
CA VAL A 113 -2.88 2.80 -12.97
C VAL A 113 -1.74 1.84 -13.27
N ILE A 114 -2.04 0.76 -13.98
CA ILE A 114 -1.07 -0.26 -14.37
C ILE A 114 -0.57 0.04 -15.77
N PRO A 115 0.75 0.13 -15.98
CA PRO A 115 1.33 0.35 -17.30
C PRO A 115 1.16 -0.88 -18.20
N PRO A 116 1.32 -0.73 -19.54
CA PRO A 116 1.26 -1.87 -20.44
C PRO A 116 2.40 -2.85 -20.20
N GLY A 117 2.16 -4.11 -20.54
CA GLY A 117 3.09 -5.22 -20.39
C GLY A 117 2.71 -6.18 -19.26
N ASN A 118 3.63 -7.11 -18.97
CA ASN A 118 3.52 -7.99 -17.82
C ASN A 118 4.09 -7.30 -16.59
N ASN A 119 3.27 -7.15 -15.55
CA ASN A 119 3.65 -6.43 -14.35
C ASN A 119 3.42 -7.26 -13.11
N LYS A 120 4.41 -7.23 -12.22
CA LYS A 120 4.30 -7.70 -10.84
C LYS A 120 4.01 -6.51 -9.95
N ILE A 121 2.83 -6.51 -9.32
CA ILE A 121 2.38 -5.45 -8.42
C ILE A 121 2.53 -5.98 -6.99
N GLU A 122 3.23 -5.23 -6.15
CA GLU A 122 3.43 -5.61 -4.75
C GLU A 122 2.93 -4.48 -3.84
N PHE A 123 2.08 -4.82 -2.88
CA PHE A 123 1.81 -3.96 -1.73
C PHE A 123 2.55 -4.52 -0.53
N LYS A 124 3.33 -3.69 0.17
CA LYS A 124 4.11 -4.08 1.35
C LYS A 124 3.77 -3.16 2.51
N PHE A 125 3.56 -3.76 3.68
CA PHE A 125 3.34 -3.01 4.90
C PHE A 125 4.68 -2.71 5.56
N GLU A 126 5.16 -1.47 5.42
CA GLU A 126 6.48 -1.00 5.84
C GLU A 126 6.34 0.32 6.64
N PRO A 127 5.67 0.30 7.81
CA PRO A 127 5.42 1.52 8.57
C PRO A 127 6.73 2.08 9.15
N LYS A 128 7.07 3.30 8.75
CA LYS A 128 8.29 4.00 9.20
C LYS A 128 8.39 4.12 10.73
N VAL A 129 7.25 4.22 11.41
CA VAL A 129 7.18 4.32 12.87
C VAL A 129 7.80 3.10 13.55
N ILE A 130 7.56 1.89 13.02
CA ILE A 130 8.14 0.65 13.59
C ILE A 130 9.65 0.63 13.39
N GLN A 131 10.14 1.02 12.22
CA GLN A 131 11.59 1.09 11.95
C GLN A 131 12.28 2.09 12.86
N THR A 132 11.72 3.30 12.99
CA THR A 132 12.24 4.35 13.86
C THR A 132 12.20 3.92 15.34
N GLY A 133 11.09 3.37 15.80
CA GLY A 133 10.94 2.87 17.17
C GLY A 133 11.94 1.76 17.51
N SER A 134 12.15 0.80 16.61
CA SER A 134 13.13 -0.27 16.78
C SER A 134 14.56 0.28 16.88
N THR A 135 14.93 1.26 16.05
CA THR A 135 16.24 1.90 16.09
C THR A 135 16.46 2.65 17.41
N ILE A 136 15.49 3.43 17.86
CA ILE A 136 15.56 4.15 19.15
C ILE A 136 15.71 3.15 20.30
N SER A 137 14.92 2.09 20.31
CA SER A 137 14.99 1.04 21.34
C SER A 137 16.37 0.37 21.38
N LEU A 138 16.93 0.02 20.22
CA LEU A 138 18.27 -0.57 20.11
C LEU A 138 19.33 0.36 20.67
N VAL A 139 19.37 1.63 20.26
CA VAL A 139 20.34 2.63 20.71
C VAL A 139 20.23 2.83 22.22
N SER A 140 19.02 2.99 22.75
CA SER A 140 18.78 3.14 24.18
C SER A 140 19.26 1.93 24.98
N SER A 141 19.05 0.72 24.49
CA SER A 141 19.50 -0.53 25.11
C SER A 141 21.03 -0.62 25.17
N ILE A 142 21.72 -0.21 24.10
CA ILE A 142 23.18 -0.19 24.04
C ILE A 142 23.74 0.85 25.07
N ILE A 143 23.18 2.05 25.10
CA ILE A 143 23.57 3.08 26.06
C ILE A 143 23.41 2.59 27.50
N PHE A 144 22.25 2.00 27.81
CA PHE A 144 21.98 1.42 29.12
C PHE A 144 23.00 0.36 29.51
N LEU A 145 23.32 -0.56 28.59
CA LEU A 145 24.31 -1.61 28.80
C LEU A 145 25.71 -1.01 29.11
N LEU A 146 26.14 0.01 28.37
CA LEU A 146 27.40 0.68 28.59
C LEU A 146 27.48 1.35 29.97
N ILE A 147 26.40 2.02 30.40
CA ILE A 147 26.32 2.62 31.75
C ILE A 147 26.43 1.52 32.81
N LEU A 148 25.75 0.40 32.66
CA LEU A 148 25.77 -0.72 33.59
C LEU A 148 27.18 -1.33 33.70
N LEU A 149 27.83 -1.60 32.55
CA LEU A 149 29.18 -2.14 32.49
C LEU A 149 30.20 -1.17 33.10
N SER A 150 30.08 0.12 32.84
CA SER A 150 30.98 1.13 33.46
C SER A 150 30.79 1.20 34.98
N GLY A 151 29.53 1.15 35.43
CA GLY A 151 29.22 1.10 36.86
C GLY A 151 29.85 -0.12 37.58
N LEU A 152 29.70 -1.31 36.95
CA LEU A 152 30.33 -2.54 37.44
C LEU A 152 31.87 -2.41 37.46
N TYR A 153 32.48 -1.92 36.39
CA TYR A 153 33.93 -1.71 36.31
C TYR A 153 34.45 -0.83 37.46
N PHE A 154 33.80 0.30 37.72
CA PHE A 154 34.19 1.19 38.81
C PHE A 154 33.96 0.58 40.20
N ALA A 155 32.90 -0.19 40.38
CA ALA A 155 32.59 -0.90 41.61
C ALA A 155 33.68 -1.94 41.96
N PHE A 156 34.12 -2.74 41.00
CA PHE A 156 35.19 -3.73 41.20
C PHE A 156 36.55 -3.07 41.43
N ARG A 157 36.89 -2.06 40.63
CA ARG A 157 38.16 -1.32 40.80
C ARG A 157 38.29 -0.66 42.19
N LYS A 158 37.18 -0.15 42.74
CA LYS A 158 37.17 0.46 44.06
C LYS A 158 37.41 -0.55 45.18
N LYS A 159 37.05 -1.83 44.95
CA LYS A 159 37.30 -2.91 45.91
C LYS A 159 38.76 -3.29 45.98
N GLU A 160 39.46 -3.39 44.83
CA GLU A 160 40.90 -3.71 44.74
C GLU A 160 41.80 -2.64 45.36
N LEU A 161 41.34 -1.41 45.47
CA LEU A 161 42.12 -0.28 46.09
C LEU A 161 41.93 -0.20 47.60
N LYS A 162 41.13 -1.07 48.25
CA LYS A 162 40.87 -1.08 49.69
C LYS A 162 41.47 -2.28 50.42
N ASP A 163 41.94 -3.26 49.67
CA ASP A 163 42.70 -4.41 50.14
C ASP A 163 44.21 -4.13 49.94
#